data_483c87d8f909a1f1313af96f30838f32
#
_entry.id   483c87d8f909a1f1313af96f30838f32
#
_cell.length_a   1.000
_cell.length_b   1.000
_cell.length_c   1.000
_cell.angle_alpha   90.00
_cell.angle_beta   90.00
_cell.angle_gamma   90.00
#
_symmetry.space_group_name_H-M   'P 1'
#
loop_
_entity.id
_entity.type
_entity.pdbx_description
1 polymer ?
#
loop_
_entity_poly.entity_id
_entity_poly.type
_entity_poly.pdbx_seq_one_letter_code
_entity_poly.pdbx_strand_id
1 'polypeptide(L)'
;MALTDSVIAVVDDDEHVLESMNNLLESHGYRVLPYTSASAFLADGVLFDIDCLISDVSMPMMDGFELQLRVGKDCPQLPVILITARSEANVSNVASVNNRGFFQKPFDSGALLRAVASAIRSVP
;
A
#
# COMPACT_ATOMS: atom_id res chain seq x y z
N MET A 1 15.03 -15.57 -15.36
CA MET A 1 14.63 -14.96 -14.09
C MET A 1 13.17 -15.22 -13.80
N ALA A 2 12.89 -15.66 -12.65
CA ALA A 2 11.51 -15.91 -12.26
C ALA A 2 10.78 -14.61 -11.96
N LEU A 3 9.57 -14.50 -12.46
CA LEU A 3 8.69 -13.41 -12.06
C LEU A 3 8.21 -13.68 -10.65
N THR A 4 7.99 -12.62 -9.91
CA THR A 4 7.43 -12.79 -8.59
C THR A 4 5.94 -13.13 -8.69
N ASP A 5 5.47 -13.96 -7.76
CA ASP A 5 4.06 -14.23 -7.61
C ASP A 5 3.42 -13.33 -6.56
N SER A 6 4.18 -12.37 -6.05
CA SER A 6 3.70 -11.48 -5.01
C SER A 6 2.57 -10.60 -5.50
N VAL A 7 1.57 -10.42 -4.64
CA VAL A 7 0.37 -9.65 -4.95
C VAL A 7 0.36 -8.41 -4.07
N ILE A 8 0.17 -7.26 -4.69
CA ILE A 8 0.15 -5.98 -3.99
C ILE A 8 -1.22 -5.34 -4.21
N ALA A 9 -1.89 -5.00 -3.11
CA ALA A 9 -3.12 -4.22 -3.20
C ALA A 9 -2.76 -2.73 -3.14
N VAL A 10 -3.40 -1.93 -3.96
CA VAL A 10 -3.20 -0.48 -3.99
C VAL A 10 -4.54 0.20 -3.81
N VAL A 11 -4.64 1.07 -2.82
CA VAL A 11 -5.87 1.79 -2.50
C VAL A 11 -5.63 3.28 -2.67
N ASP A 12 -6.35 3.92 -3.57
CA ASP A 12 -6.25 5.35 -3.84
C ASP A 12 -7.51 5.80 -4.54
N ASP A 13 -8.13 6.89 -4.09
CA ASP A 13 -9.36 7.36 -4.71
C ASP A 13 -9.13 8.07 -6.04
N ASP A 14 -7.89 8.28 -6.43
CA ASP A 14 -7.53 8.87 -7.72
C ASP A 14 -7.20 7.76 -8.71
N GLU A 15 -8.06 7.59 -9.72
CA GLU A 15 -7.89 6.50 -10.69
C GLU A 15 -6.63 6.65 -11.54
N HIS A 16 -6.17 7.88 -11.75
CA HIS A 16 -4.92 8.10 -12.50
C HIS A 16 -3.71 7.61 -11.70
N VAL A 17 -3.75 7.82 -10.39
CA VAL A 17 -2.69 7.31 -9.52
C VAL A 17 -2.71 5.79 -9.51
N LEU A 18 -3.89 5.18 -9.43
CA LEU A 18 -4.01 3.72 -9.46
C LEU A 18 -3.43 3.16 -10.75
N GLU A 19 -3.74 3.77 -11.88
CA GLU A 19 -3.23 3.31 -13.16
C GLU A 19 -1.70 3.40 -13.22
N SER A 20 -1.16 4.52 -12.77
CA SER A 20 0.30 4.71 -12.75
C SER A 20 0.99 3.70 -11.85
N MET A 21 0.42 3.48 -10.66
CA MET A 21 0.95 2.48 -9.73
C MET A 21 0.90 1.08 -10.32
N ASN A 22 -0.25 0.76 -10.92
CA ASN A 22 -0.45 -0.55 -11.52
C ASN A 22 0.63 -0.81 -12.57
N ASN A 23 0.85 0.16 -13.46
CA ASN A 23 1.84 0.02 -14.52
C ASN A 23 3.24 -0.12 -13.95
N LEU A 24 3.58 0.67 -12.95
CA LEU A 24 4.90 0.63 -12.33
C LEU A 24 5.15 -0.73 -11.69
N LEU A 25 4.23 -1.21 -10.88
CA LEU A 25 4.41 -2.44 -10.14
C LEU A 25 4.39 -3.66 -11.06
N GLU A 26 3.48 -3.67 -12.03
CA GLU A 26 3.42 -4.78 -12.97
C GLU A 26 4.67 -4.88 -13.82
N SER A 27 5.29 -3.74 -14.16
CA SER A 27 6.52 -3.75 -14.93
C SER A 27 7.66 -4.42 -14.18
N HIS A 28 7.52 -4.58 -12.86
CA HIS A 28 8.51 -5.24 -12.03
C HIS A 28 8.07 -6.64 -11.59
N GLY A 29 7.05 -7.18 -12.23
CA GLY A 29 6.65 -8.56 -12.04
C GLY A 29 5.62 -8.81 -10.95
N TYR A 30 5.12 -7.75 -10.31
CA TYR A 30 4.09 -7.90 -9.27
C TYR A 30 2.70 -7.99 -9.88
N ARG A 31 1.83 -8.72 -9.20
CA ARG A 31 0.40 -8.68 -9.49
C ARG A 31 -0.22 -7.58 -8.65
N VAL A 32 -1.13 -6.81 -9.25
CA VAL A 32 -1.70 -5.65 -8.58
C VAL A 32 -3.21 -5.76 -8.51
N LEU A 33 -3.77 -5.48 -7.33
CA LEU A 33 -5.21 -5.41 -7.11
C LEU A 33 -5.54 -3.96 -6.75
N PRO A 34 -6.13 -3.19 -7.68
CA PRO A 34 -6.42 -1.78 -7.41
C PRO A 34 -7.80 -1.59 -6.81
N TYR A 35 -7.90 -0.66 -5.87
CA TYR A 35 -9.16 -0.29 -5.22
C TYR A 35 -9.25 1.22 -5.09
N THR A 36 -10.45 1.76 -5.30
CA THR A 36 -10.66 3.22 -5.22
C THR A 36 -11.07 3.69 -3.83
N SER A 37 -11.27 2.76 -2.89
CA SER A 37 -11.60 3.12 -1.52
C SER A 37 -11.17 2.02 -0.57
N ALA A 38 -10.99 2.40 0.71
CA ALA A 38 -10.66 1.44 1.74
C ALA A 38 -11.80 0.43 1.93
N SER A 39 -13.05 0.88 1.85
CA SER A 39 -14.18 -0.04 2.04
C SER A 39 -14.28 -1.05 0.91
N ALA A 40 -13.97 -0.65 -0.33
CA ALA A 40 -13.95 -1.60 -1.44
C ALA A 40 -12.87 -2.67 -1.23
N PHE A 41 -11.70 -2.26 -0.76
CA PHE A 41 -10.63 -3.19 -0.46
C PHE A 41 -11.05 -4.17 0.64
N LEU A 42 -11.60 -3.67 1.74
CA LEU A 42 -11.99 -4.52 2.86
C LEU A 42 -13.12 -5.47 2.48
N ALA A 43 -14.06 -5.00 1.65
CA ALA A 43 -15.19 -5.82 1.24
C ALA A 43 -14.79 -6.98 0.33
N ASP A 44 -13.68 -6.85 -0.37
CA ASP A 44 -13.23 -7.87 -1.32
C ASP A 44 -12.60 -9.09 -0.63
N GLY A 45 -12.28 -8.98 0.64
CA GLY A 45 -11.82 -10.11 1.43
C GLY A 45 -10.45 -10.67 1.05
N VAL A 46 -9.57 -9.85 0.49
CA VAL A 46 -8.27 -10.32 0.00
C VAL A 46 -7.14 -10.17 1.01
N LEU A 47 -7.46 -9.78 2.24
CA LEU A 47 -6.46 -9.40 3.24
C LEU A 47 -5.39 -10.46 3.44
N PHE A 48 -5.75 -11.73 3.41
CA PHE A 48 -4.80 -12.82 3.63
C PHE A 48 -4.21 -13.36 2.33
N ASP A 49 -4.61 -12.77 1.20
CA ASP A 49 -4.16 -13.22 -0.13
C ASP A 49 -3.14 -12.28 -0.75
N ILE A 50 -2.82 -11.17 -0.09
CA ILE A 50 -1.87 -10.19 -0.61
C ILE A 50 -0.61 -10.16 0.24
N ASP A 51 0.46 -9.67 -0.36
CA ASP A 51 1.77 -9.64 0.28
C ASP A 51 2.18 -8.25 0.76
N CYS A 52 1.50 -7.22 0.28
CA CYS A 52 1.76 -5.84 0.66
C CYS A 52 0.55 -4.99 0.32
N LEU A 53 0.29 -3.99 1.14
CA LEU A 53 -0.77 -3.00 0.90
C LEU A 53 -0.12 -1.63 0.76
N ILE A 54 -0.43 -0.94 -0.33
CA ILE A 54 -0.04 0.45 -0.53
C ILE A 54 -1.32 1.28 -0.51
N SER A 55 -1.40 2.27 0.36
CA SER A 55 -2.61 3.09 0.49
C SER A 55 -2.31 4.56 0.51
N ASP A 56 -3.12 5.33 -0.20
CA ASP A 56 -3.14 6.77 -0.05
C ASP A 56 -3.67 7.12 1.34
N VAL A 57 -3.17 8.21 1.93
CA VAL A 57 -3.62 8.65 3.25
C VAL A 57 -4.94 9.41 3.13
N SER A 58 -5.03 10.35 2.19
CA SER A 58 -6.19 11.26 2.11
C SER A 58 -7.27 10.67 1.22
N MET A 59 -8.22 9.98 1.85
CA MET A 59 -9.36 9.40 1.15
C MET A 59 -10.63 9.69 1.94
N PRO A 60 -11.78 9.83 1.25
CA PRO A 60 -13.04 10.03 1.95
C PRO A 60 -13.42 8.78 2.75
N MET A 61 -14.18 8.97 3.79
CA MET A 61 -14.70 7.95 4.69
C MET A 61 -13.61 7.38 5.58
N MET A 62 -12.87 6.38 5.11
CA MET A 62 -11.77 5.80 5.87
C MET A 62 -10.45 6.21 5.21
N ASP A 63 -9.59 6.92 5.93
CA ASP A 63 -8.29 7.34 5.40
C ASP A 63 -7.25 6.22 5.55
N GLY A 64 -6.04 6.48 5.02
CA GLY A 64 -4.99 5.48 5.02
C GLY A 64 -4.49 5.11 6.41
N PHE A 65 -4.48 6.06 7.34
CA PHE A 65 -4.07 5.76 8.71
C PHE A 65 -5.06 4.82 9.38
N GLU A 66 -6.34 5.07 9.18
CA GLU A 66 -7.38 4.21 9.73
C GLU A 66 -7.33 2.82 9.10
N LEU A 67 -7.11 2.78 7.80
CA LEU A 67 -6.99 1.50 7.10
C LEU A 67 -5.80 0.71 7.62
N GLN A 68 -4.66 1.36 7.83
CA GLN A 68 -3.47 0.71 8.37
C GLN A 68 -3.76 0.08 9.73
N LEU A 69 -4.45 0.82 10.60
CA LEU A 69 -4.80 0.30 11.92
C LEU A 69 -5.75 -0.88 11.82
N ARG A 70 -6.76 -0.77 10.95
CA ARG A 70 -7.73 -1.83 10.75
C ARG A 70 -7.07 -3.12 10.27
N VAL A 71 -6.19 -2.99 9.29
CA VAL A 71 -5.45 -4.11 8.73
C VAL A 71 -4.54 -4.72 9.79
N GLY A 72 -3.90 -3.89 10.59
CA GLY A 72 -3.01 -4.37 11.65
C GLY A 72 -3.71 -5.20 12.71
N LYS A 73 -5.00 -4.97 12.92
CA LYS A 73 -5.78 -5.77 13.87
C LYS A 73 -6.04 -7.17 13.34
N ASP A 74 -6.36 -7.27 12.05
CA ASP A 74 -6.77 -8.54 11.45
C ASP A 74 -5.60 -9.33 10.90
N CYS A 75 -4.55 -8.63 10.43
CA CYS A 75 -3.41 -9.27 9.79
C CYS A 75 -2.14 -8.48 10.11
N PRO A 76 -1.63 -8.59 11.36
CA PRO A 76 -0.52 -7.76 11.81
C PRO A 76 0.78 -7.96 11.02
N GLN A 77 0.96 -9.08 10.36
CA GLN A 77 2.17 -9.34 9.58
C GLN A 77 2.11 -8.75 8.17
N LEU A 78 0.96 -8.26 7.71
CA LEU A 78 0.87 -7.66 6.38
C LEU A 78 1.54 -6.29 6.38
N PRO A 79 2.58 -6.11 5.57
CA PRO A 79 3.23 -4.80 5.52
C PRO A 79 2.39 -3.77 4.79
N VAL A 80 2.37 -2.55 5.31
CA VAL A 80 1.61 -1.44 4.77
C VAL A 80 2.56 -0.29 4.44
N ILE A 81 2.41 0.26 3.23
CA ILE A 81 3.13 1.45 2.80
C ILE A 81 2.09 2.54 2.57
N LEU A 82 2.32 3.70 3.16
CA LEU A 82 1.40 4.83 3.03
C LEU A 82 1.98 5.88 2.10
N ILE A 83 1.11 6.51 1.31
CA ILE A 83 1.49 7.57 0.38
C ILE A 83 0.55 8.75 0.63
N THR A 84 1.09 9.96 0.66
CA THR A 84 0.29 11.16 0.90
C THR A 84 0.70 12.29 -0.03
N ALA A 85 -0.27 13.11 -0.42
CA ALA A 85 -0.01 14.36 -1.11
C ALA A 85 0.30 15.49 -0.13
N ARG A 86 0.08 15.27 1.16
CA ARG A 86 0.23 16.32 2.17
C ARG A 86 1.65 16.35 2.72
N SER A 87 2.20 17.55 2.78
CA SER A 87 3.53 17.74 3.36
C SER A 87 3.50 17.78 4.88
N GLU A 88 2.36 18.10 5.47
CA GLU A 88 2.21 18.24 6.91
C GLU A 88 1.63 16.99 7.57
N ALA A 89 1.80 15.84 6.95
CA ALA A 89 1.31 14.60 7.53
C ALA A 89 1.93 14.38 8.90
N ASN A 90 1.11 13.98 9.86
CA ASN A 90 1.57 13.75 11.22
C ASN A 90 2.35 12.45 11.28
N VAL A 91 3.66 12.58 11.48
CA VAL A 91 4.56 11.42 11.48
C VAL A 91 4.18 10.41 12.57
N SER A 92 3.66 10.89 13.70
CA SER A 92 3.28 9.96 14.77
C SER A 92 2.13 9.02 14.38
N ASN A 93 1.31 9.42 13.40
CA ASN A 93 0.24 8.55 12.93
C ASN A 93 0.75 7.43 12.01
N VAL A 94 1.97 7.58 11.51
CA VAL A 94 2.58 6.54 10.67
C VAL A 94 3.10 5.39 11.52
N ALA A 95 3.52 5.68 12.74
CA ALA A 95 4.16 4.69 13.59
C ALA A 95 3.20 3.56 13.94
N SER A 96 3.41 2.42 13.31
CA SER A 96 2.62 1.22 13.52
C SER A 96 3.51 0.04 13.19
N VAL A 97 3.29 -1.08 13.88
CA VAL A 97 4.14 -2.26 13.69
C VAL A 97 4.08 -2.79 12.26
N ASN A 98 3.00 -2.53 11.55
CA ASN A 98 2.85 -3.03 10.18
C ASN A 98 3.28 -2.01 9.13
N ASN A 99 3.70 -0.80 9.51
CA ASN A 99 4.15 0.18 8.53
C ASN A 99 5.57 -0.15 8.04
N ARG A 100 5.75 -0.13 6.72
CA ARG A 100 7.04 -0.39 6.09
C ARG A 100 7.49 0.72 5.17
N GLY A 101 6.75 1.83 5.14
CA GLY A 101 7.17 2.97 4.33
C GLY A 101 6.12 4.07 4.35
N PHE A 102 6.60 5.30 4.15
CA PHE A 102 5.73 6.47 4.10
C PHE A 102 6.35 7.42 3.07
N PHE A 103 5.60 7.71 2.01
CA PHE A 103 6.09 8.52 0.90
C PHE A 103 5.18 9.69 0.65
N GLN A 104 5.78 10.83 0.30
CA GLN A 104 5.04 12.02 -0.10
C GLN A 104 5.02 12.10 -1.62
N LYS A 105 3.87 12.42 -2.19
CA LYS A 105 3.74 12.62 -3.63
C LYS A 105 4.31 13.98 -4.01
N PRO A 106 5.01 14.10 -5.13
CA PRO A 106 5.43 13.02 -6.01
C PRO A 106 6.59 12.25 -5.38
N PHE A 107 6.56 10.93 -5.49
CA PHE A 107 7.58 10.10 -4.86
C PHE A 107 8.54 9.56 -5.90
N ASP A 108 9.72 9.15 -5.42
CA ASP A 108 10.69 8.49 -6.28
C ASP A 108 10.28 7.04 -6.49
N SER A 109 10.05 6.67 -7.75
CA SER A 109 9.61 5.32 -8.10
C SER A 109 10.58 4.25 -7.63
N GLY A 110 11.88 4.51 -7.75
CA GLY A 110 12.89 3.56 -7.30
C GLY A 110 12.84 3.34 -5.80
N ALA A 111 12.62 4.42 -5.03
CA ALA A 111 12.52 4.31 -3.59
C ALA A 111 11.30 3.50 -3.18
N LEU A 112 10.17 3.73 -3.85
CA LEU A 112 8.96 2.96 -3.57
C LEU A 112 9.18 1.48 -3.89
N LEU A 113 9.78 1.17 -5.03
CA LEU A 113 10.02 -0.21 -5.43
C LEU A 113 10.95 -0.92 -4.44
N ARG A 114 11.96 -0.22 -3.94
CA ARG A 114 12.86 -0.77 -2.93
C ARG A 114 12.11 -1.05 -1.63
N ALA A 115 11.21 -0.14 -1.23
CA ALA A 115 10.42 -0.34 -0.02
C ALA A 115 9.50 -1.54 -0.16
N VAL A 116 8.86 -1.70 -1.33
CA VAL A 116 8.00 -2.85 -1.58
C VAL A 116 8.79 -4.15 -1.51
N ALA A 117 9.93 -4.21 -2.19
CA ALA A 117 10.76 -5.42 -2.19
C ALA A 117 11.23 -5.76 -0.79
N SER A 118 11.64 -4.76 -0.03
CA SER A 118 12.10 -4.96 1.35
C SER A 118 10.96 -5.43 2.24
N ALA A 119 9.78 -4.85 2.07
CA ALA A 119 8.61 -5.21 2.88
C ALA A 119 8.22 -6.67 2.67
N ILE A 120 8.18 -7.09 1.42
CA ILE A 120 7.79 -8.46 1.08
C ILE A 120 8.81 -9.47 1.60
N ARG A 121 10.10 -9.16 1.50
CA ARG A 121 11.16 -10.05 1.99
C ARG A 121 11.18 -10.16 3.50
N SER A 122 10.69 -9.15 4.22
CA SER A 122 10.75 -9.15 5.69
C SER A 122 9.63 -9.95 6.33
N VAL A 123 8.64 -10.38 5.57
CA VAL A 123 7.54 -11.19 6.10
C VAL A 123 8.00 -12.64 6.20
N PRO A 124 7.86 -13.27 7.39
CA PRO A 124 8.26 -14.67 7.59
C PRO A 124 7.46 -15.63 6.75
#